data_776436358d2b4aaf490f46bcb53ab2a5
#
_entry.id   776436358d2b4aaf490f46bcb53ab2a5
#
_cell.length_a   1.000
_cell.length_b   1.000
_cell.length_c   1.000
_cell.angle_alpha   90.00
_cell.angle_beta   90.00
_cell.angle_gamma   90.00
#
_symmetry.space_group_name_H-M   'P 1'
#
loop_
_entity.id
_entity.type
_entity.pdbx_description
1 polymer ?
#
loop_
_entity_poly.entity_id
_entity_poly.type
_entity_poly.pdbx_seq_one_letter_code
_entity_poly.pdbx_strand_id
1 'polypeptide(L)'
;ALSPLEADYPHTYLLDKEAHNGLLFYSRYPIREVQERYFCQDHVPSLTVDMDLDGREVRLYCIHPRPPRPRDDTQHLDDELMIVADELREQHRPAMVIGDFNEVGWSWMVKEFKQHAGLCDPKRGRGLYNSYGAQNPFLAWPLDHAFVTDDFRLLGIHRLRPCGSDHYPMLYRFQLTPA
;
A
#
# COMPACT_ATOMS: atom_id res chain seq x y z
N ALA A 1 22.20 4.37 1.69
CA ALA A 1 22.82 3.08 2.06
C ALA A 1 21.94 1.85 1.71
N LEU A 2 21.19 1.92 0.60
CA LEU A 2 20.31 0.81 0.14
C LEU A 2 20.93 0.02 -1.02
N SER A 3 22.17 0.37 -1.43
CA SER A 3 22.89 -0.33 -2.51
C SER A 3 23.01 -1.85 -2.35
N PRO A 4 23.04 -2.46 -1.14
CA PRO A 4 23.01 -3.91 -1.04
C PRO A 4 21.72 -4.56 -1.54
N LEU A 5 20.61 -3.82 -1.60
CA LEU A 5 19.34 -4.34 -2.11
C LEU A 5 19.26 -4.39 -3.62
N GLU A 6 20.04 -3.57 -4.33
CA GLU A 6 19.99 -3.44 -5.78
C GLU A 6 20.41 -4.75 -6.49
N ALA A 7 21.29 -5.54 -5.86
CA ALA A 7 21.69 -6.84 -6.38
C ALA A 7 20.53 -7.86 -6.37
N ASP A 8 19.69 -7.82 -5.32
CA ASP A 8 18.57 -8.73 -5.15
C ASP A 8 17.28 -8.20 -5.80
N TYR A 9 17.19 -6.88 -6.01
CA TYR A 9 16.04 -6.16 -6.54
C TYR A 9 16.49 -5.21 -7.66
N PRO A 10 16.74 -5.73 -8.88
CA PRO A 10 17.33 -4.97 -9.98
C PRO A 10 16.42 -3.88 -10.55
N HIS A 11 15.13 -3.95 -10.28
CA HIS A 11 14.16 -2.97 -10.73
C HIS A 11 13.77 -2.07 -9.57
N THR A 12 14.21 -0.83 -9.57
CA THR A 12 13.98 0.10 -8.46
C THR A 12 13.44 1.42 -8.95
N TYR A 13 12.59 2.03 -8.13
CA TYR A 13 12.14 3.41 -8.31
C TYR A 13 12.26 4.15 -6.98
N LEU A 14 13.00 5.24 -6.98
CA LEU A 14 13.31 6.01 -5.78
C LEU A 14 12.77 7.41 -5.95
N LEU A 15 11.71 7.72 -5.22
CA LEU A 15 11.18 9.07 -5.13
C LEU A 15 11.72 9.70 -3.84
N ASP A 16 12.85 10.40 -3.98
CA ASP A 16 13.45 11.16 -2.87
C ASP A 16 12.87 12.57 -2.88
N LYS A 17 12.08 12.90 -1.88
CA LYS A 17 11.55 14.25 -1.68
C LYS A 17 12.09 14.81 -0.37
N GLU A 18 12.58 16.03 -0.42
CA GLU A 18 12.87 16.80 0.79
C GLU A 18 11.59 16.85 1.65
N ALA A 19 11.71 16.58 2.96
CA ALA A 19 10.63 16.60 3.94
C ALA A 19 9.63 15.42 3.97
N HIS A 20 10.10 14.22 4.34
CA HIS A 20 9.32 13.13 4.93
C HIS A 20 8.35 12.33 4.03
N ASN A 21 8.16 12.68 2.77
CA ASN A 21 7.20 12.03 1.88
C ASN A 21 7.86 11.22 0.73
N GLY A 22 9.07 10.69 0.95
CA GLY A 22 9.73 9.84 -0.04
C GLY A 22 9.11 8.45 -0.12
N LEU A 23 9.09 7.88 -1.33
CA LEU A 23 8.66 6.51 -1.58
C LEU A 23 9.79 5.74 -2.26
N LEU A 24 10.06 4.53 -1.76
CA LEU A 24 11.09 3.65 -2.30
C LEU A 24 10.42 2.36 -2.75
N PHE A 25 10.58 2.03 -4.02
CA PHE A 25 10.02 0.81 -4.59
C PHE A 25 11.15 -0.07 -5.14
N TYR A 26 11.23 -1.29 -4.66
CA TYR A 26 12.20 -2.29 -5.06
C TYR A 26 11.50 -3.54 -5.56
N SER A 27 11.88 -4.04 -6.74
CA SER A 27 11.27 -5.23 -7.34
C SER A 27 12.29 -6.18 -7.94
N ARG A 28 12.05 -7.48 -7.79
CA ARG A 28 12.72 -8.53 -8.58
C ARG A 28 12.10 -8.69 -9.95
N TYR A 29 10.82 -8.31 -10.09
CA TYR A 29 10.09 -8.40 -11.33
C TYR A 29 10.25 -7.13 -12.15
N PRO A 30 10.23 -7.23 -13.49
CA PRO A 30 10.34 -6.07 -14.34
C PRO A 30 9.23 -5.04 -14.08
N ILE A 31 9.64 -3.80 -13.93
CA ILE A 31 8.72 -2.65 -13.88
C ILE A 31 8.50 -2.20 -15.32
N ARG A 32 7.23 -2.14 -15.76
CA ARG A 32 6.85 -1.64 -17.08
C ARG A 32 6.68 -0.15 -17.10
N GLU A 33 5.99 0.36 -16.08
CA GLU A 33 5.71 1.79 -15.94
C GLU A 33 5.63 2.19 -14.46
N VAL A 34 6.09 3.40 -14.14
CA VAL A 34 5.87 4.03 -12.85
C VAL A 34 5.30 5.43 -13.10
N GLN A 35 4.23 5.75 -12.43
CA GLN A 35 3.62 7.07 -12.44
C GLN A 35 3.63 7.65 -11.03
N GLU A 36 4.25 8.82 -10.88
CA GLU A 36 4.07 9.63 -9.67
C GLU A 36 2.70 10.29 -9.72
N ARG A 37 1.95 10.13 -8.65
CA ARG A 37 0.59 10.64 -8.53
C ARG A 37 0.48 11.58 -7.35
N TYR A 38 -0.27 12.65 -7.55
CA TYR A 38 -0.58 13.66 -6.54
C TYR A 38 -2.09 13.85 -6.54
N PHE A 39 -2.81 12.95 -5.87
CA PHE A 39 -4.27 12.87 -5.99
C PHE A 39 -4.97 14.11 -5.44
N CYS A 40 -4.68 14.47 -4.19
CA CYS A 40 -5.39 15.54 -3.51
C CYS A 40 -4.48 16.61 -2.89
N GLN A 41 -3.17 16.37 -2.87
CA GLN A 41 -2.20 17.27 -2.25
C GLN A 41 -0.89 17.29 -3.06
N ASP A 42 -0.48 18.45 -3.55
CA ASP A 42 0.70 18.63 -4.43
C ASP A 42 2.05 18.15 -3.86
N HIS A 43 2.11 17.86 -2.56
CA HIS A 43 3.35 17.47 -1.88
C HIS A 43 3.28 16.08 -1.21
N VAL A 44 2.18 15.35 -1.38
CA VAL A 44 2.01 13.98 -0.90
C VAL A 44 1.96 13.05 -2.10
N PRO A 45 3.09 12.43 -2.45
CA PRO A 45 3.15 11.55 -3.60
C PRO A 45 2.58 10.17 -3.28
N SER A 46 1.95 9.59 -4.27
CA SER A 46 1.62 8.18 -4.37
C SER A 46 2.28 7.61 -5.63
N LEU A 47 2.51 6.31 -5.70
CA LEU A 47 3.03 5.66 -6.90
C LEU A 47 2.00 4.70 -7.47
N THR A 48 1.80 4.75 -8.77
CA THR A 48 1.16 3.68 -9.53
C THR A 48 2.24 2.95 -10.30
N VAL A 49 2.38 1.64 -10.07
CA VAL A 49 3.44 0.82 -10.65
C VAL A 49 2.82 -0.33 -11.42
N ASP A 50 3.10 -0.41 -12.71
CA ASP A 50 2.76 -1.54 -13.55
C ASP A 50 3.97 -2.48 -13.67
N MET A 51 3.78 -3.73 -13.27
CA MET A 51 4.83 -4.75 -13.24
C MET A 51 4.45 -5.96 -14.08
N ASP A 52 5.47 -6.67 -14.53
CA ASP A 52 5.34 -7.98 -15.14
C ASP A 52 5.61 -9.08 -14.12
N LEU A 53 4.57 -9.79 -13.71
CA LEU A 53 4.67 -10.97 -12.86
C LEU A 53 4.57 -12.24 -13.72
N ASP A 54 5.72 -12.75 -14.17
CA ASP A 54 5.81 -13.97 -14.98
C ASP A 54 4.88 -13.95 -16.23
N GLY A 55 4.88 -12.82 -16.93
CA GLY A 55 4.09 -12.60 -18.15
C GLY A 55 2.69 -12.04 -17.92
N ARG A 56 2.29 -11.83 -16.66
CA ARG A 56 1.03 -11.16 -16.32
C ARG A 56 1.27 -9.75 -15.81
N GLU A 57 0.56 -8.81 -16.37
CA GLU A 57 0.59 -7.43 -15.89
C GLU A 57 -0.20 -7.30 -14.58
N VAL A 58 0.46 -6.71 -13.57
CA VAL A 58 -0.10 -6.43 -12.26
C VAL A 58 0.11 -4.97 -11.94
N ARG A 59 -0.92 -4.30 -11.43
CA ARG A 59 -0.82 -2.90 -10.98
C ARG A 59 -0.75 -2.80 -9.45
N LEU A 60 0.20 -1.99 -8.98
CA LEU A 60 0.31 -1.63 -7.58
C LEU A 60 0.04 -0.14 -7.41
N TYR A 61 -0.81 0.19 -6.45
CA TYR A 61 -0.96 1.53 -5.91
C TYR A 61 -0.25 1.58 -4.57
N CYS A 62 0.83 2.34 -4.50
CA CYS A 62 1.58 2.59 -3.26
C CYS A 62 1.15 3.95 -2.74
N ILE A 63 0.37 3.97 -1.66
CA ILE A 63 -0.23 5.20 -1.13
C ILE A 63 0.27 5.47 0.30
N HIS A 64 0.40 6.75 0.62
CA HIS A 64 0.74 7.20 1.97
C HIS A 64 0.05 8.55 2.23
N PRO A 65 -1.28 8.57 2.32
CA PRO A 65 -2.03 9.79 2.62
C PRO A 65 -1.62 10.36 3.97
N ARG A 66 -1.75 11.66 4.13
CA ARG A 66 -1.39 12.33 5.39
C ARG A 66 -2.25 11.83 6.56
N PRO A 67 -1.66 11.69 7.75
CA PRO A 67 -2.44 11.36 8.94
C PRO A 67 -3.47 12.46 9.23
N PRO A 68 -4.71 12.10 9.60
CA PRO A 68 -5.72 13.07 9.99
C PRO A 68 -5.24 13.87 11.21
N ARG A 69 -5.34 15.19 11.16
CA ARG A 69 -5.03 16.06 12.30
C ARG A 69 -6.32 16.43 13.04
N PRO A 70 -6.26 16.68 14.35
CA PRO A 70 -7.39 17.23 15.07
C PRO A 70 -7.88 18.52 14.39
N ARG A 71 -9.13 18.56 13.96
CA ARG A 71 -9.78 19.64 13.21
C ARG A 71 -9.45 19.71 11.70
N ASP A 72 -8.66 18.77 11.14
CA ASP A 72 -8.52 18.66 9.69
C ASP A 72 -9.76 17.98 9.11
N ASP A 73 -10.13 18.42 7.92
CA ASP A 73 -11.08 17.70 7.09
C ASP A 73 -10.37 16.44 6.54
N THR A 74 -10.96 15.26 6.75
CA THR A 74 -10.46 14.00 6.21
C THR A 74 -10.78 13.83 4.73
N GLN A 75 -11.47 14.79 4.13
CA GLN A 75 -11.96 14.73 2.76
C GLN A 75 -10.85 14.41 1.74
N HIS A 76 -9.63 14.91 1.95
CA HIS A 76 -8.51 14.61 1.04
C HIS A 76 -8.11 13.13 1.00
N LEU A 77 -8.15 12.43 2.15
CA LEU A 77 -7.93 10.99 2.20
C LEU A 77 -9.06 10.25 1.48
N ASP A 78 -10.29 10.69 1.77
CA ASP A 78 -11.49 10.08 1.22
C ASP A 78 -11.51 10.23 -0.31
N ASP A 79 -11.16 11.41 -0.82
CA ASP A 79 -11.08 11.70 -2.25
C ASP A 79 -9.96 10.88 -2.93
N GLU A 80 -8.76 10.76 -2.32
CA GLU A 80 -7.66 9.95 -2.85
C GLU A 80 -8.06 8.48 -2.99
N LEU A 81 -8.64 7.91 -1.95
CA LEU A 81 -9.09 6.52 -1.95
C LEU A 81 -10.18 6.29 -3.01
N MET A 82 -11.12 7.23 -3.17
CA MET A 82 -12.19 7.08 -4.15
C MET A 82 -11.69 7.20 -5.59
N ILE A 83 -10.72 8.06 -5.88
CA ILE A 83 -10.08 8.12 -7.20
C ILE A 83 -9.43 6.77 -7.54
N VAL A 84 -8.67 6.20 -6.59
CA VAL A 84 -8.03 4.88 -6.78
C VAL A 84 -9.09 3.78 -6.96
N ALA A 85 -10.20 3.86 -6.22
CA ALA A 85 -11.29 2.89 -6.33
C ALA A 85 -11.97 2.92 -7.71
N ASP A 86 -12.21 4.11 -8.26
CA ASP A 86 -12.78 4.27 -9.59
C ASP A 86 -11.84 3.72 -10.68
N GLU A 87 -10.54 4.03 -10.60
CA GLU A 87 -9.54 3.48 -11.52
C GLU A 87 -9.48 1.94 -11.48
N LEU A 88 -9.57 1.35 -10.28
CA LEU A 88 -9.59 -0.11 -10.11
C LEU A 88 -10.81 -0.76 -10.77
N ARG A 89 -11.98 -0.13 -10.67
CA ARG A 89 -13.21 -0.64 -11.30
C ARG A 89 -13.16 -0.61 -12.82
N GLU A 90 -12.46 0.38 -13.38
CA GLU A 90 -12.35 0.53 -14.84
C GLU A 90 -11.35 -0.44 -15.48
N GLN A 91 -10.34 -0.88 -14.73
CA GLN A 91 -9.15 -1.51 -15.33
C GLN A 91 -9.17 -3.04 -15.41
N HIS A 92 -10.05 -3.75 -14.76
CA HIS A 92 -10.25 -5.22 -14.85
C HIS A 92 -8.96 -6.05 -14.94
N ARG A 93 -7.91 -5.69 -14.19
CA ARG A 93 -6.63 -6.40 -14.11
C ARG A 93 -6.21 -6.66 -12.67
N PRO A 94 -5.36 -7.67 -12.43
CA PRO A 94 -4.83 -7.92 -11.10
C PRO A 94 -4.20 -6.66 -10.51
N ALA A 95 -4.65 -6.26 -9.31
CA ALA A 95 -4.14 -5.06 -8.66
C ALA A 95 -4.02 -5.22 -7.14
N MET A 96 -3.10 -4.45 -6.57
CA MET A 96 -2.90 -4.31 -5.13
C MET A 96 -2.86 -2.83 -4.75
N VAL A 97 -3.45 -2.49 -3.61
CA VAL A 97 -3.29 -1.17 -2.98
C VAL A 97 -2.57 -1.38 -1.65
N ILE A 98 -1.37 -0.84 -1.54
CA ILE A 98 -0.48 -1.05 -0.40
C ILE A 98 0.00 0.28 0.17
N GLY A 99 0.21 0.32 1.48
CA GLY A 99 0.81 1.47 2.15
C GLY A 99 0.34 1.67 3.57
N ASP A 100 0.82 2.75 4.16
CA ASP A 100 0.29 3.31 5.39
C ASP A 100 -0.89 4.22 5.05
N PHE A 101 -2.09 3.77 5.41
CA PHE A 101 -3.32 4.52 5.15
C PHE A 101 -3.57 5.60 6.20
N ASN A 102 -2.78 5.63 7.27
CA ASN A 102 -3.03 6.44 8.44
C ASN A 102 -4.47 6.27 8.99
N GLU A 103 -5.11 5.16 8.67
CA GLU A 103 -6.48 4.82 9.01
C GLU A 103 -6.64 3.31 9.27
N VAL A 104 -7.58 2.95 10.12
CA VAL A 104 -7.83 1.54 10.44
C VAL A 104 -8.73 0.87 9.40
N GLY A 105 -8.49 -0.41 9.13
CA GLY A 105 -9.21 -1.15 8.08
C GLY A 105 -10.71 -1.35 8.32
N TRP A 106 -11.21 -0.99 9.50
CA TRP A 106 -12.64 -1.02 9.86
C TRP A 106 -13.31 0.36 9.91
N SER A 107 -12.58 1.45 9.62
CA SER A 107 -13.19 2.77 9.46
C SER A 107 -14.25 2.75 8.35
N TRP A 108 -15.15 3.71 8.40
CA TRP A 108 -16.19 3.80 7.39
C TRP A 108 -15.60 3.97 5.99
N MET A 109 -14.63 4.87 5.85
CA MET A 109 -14.04 5.19 4.56
C MET A 109 -13.26 4.02 3.95
N VAL A 110 -12.44 3.33 4.74
CA VAL A 110 -11.70 2.16 4.24
C VAL A 110 -12.63 1.00 3.88
N LYS A 111 -13.78 0.86 4.57
CA LYS A 111 -14.80 -0.11 4.17
C LYS A 111 -15.45 0.25 2.85
N GLU A 112 -15.85 1.51 2.69
CA GLU A 112 -16.44 2.03 1.46
C GLU A 112 -15.48 1.86 0.28
N PHE A 113 -14.24 2.29 0.45
CA PHE A 113 -13.15 2.09 -0.53
C PHE A 113 -13.04 0.64 -1.01
N LYS A 114 -12.90 -0.30 -0.06
CA LYS A 114 -12.77 -1.73 -0.40
C LYS A 114 -14.00 -2.27 -1.14
N GLN A 115 -15.18 -1.86 -0.71
CA GLN A 115 -16.43 -2.30 -1.31
C GLN A 115 -16.60 -1.72 -2.73
N HIS A 116 -16.30 -0.44 -2.90
CA HIS A 116 -16.42 0.25 -4.19
C HIS A 116 -15.40 -0.29 -5.20
N ALA A 117 -14.15 -0.50 -4.78
CA ALA A 117 -13.08 -1.04 -5.61
C ALA A 117 -13.13 -2.56 -5.82
N GLY A 118 -14.01 -3.28 -5.16
CA GLY A 118 -14.06 -4.76 -5.22
C GLY A 118 -12.84 -5.44 -4.61
N LEU A 119 -12.22 -4.83 -3.59
CA LEU A 119 -10.98 -5.32 -2.99
C LEU A 119 -11.21 -6.28 -1.82
N CYS A 120 -10.39 -7.30 -1.75
CA CYS A 120 -10.29 -8.21 -0.63
C CYS A 120 -9.32 -7.68 0.43
N ASP A 121 -9.73 -7.78 1.70
CA ASP A 121 -8.86 -7.50 2.85
C ASP A 121 -8.24 -8.80 3.37
N PRO A 122 -6.95 -9.04 3.17
CA PRO A 122 -6.29 -10.27 3.58
C PRO A 122 -6.19 -10.43 5.09
N LYS A 123 -6.37 -9.36 5.89
CA LYS A 123 -6.39 -9.42 7.35
C LYS A 123 -7.74 -9.87 7.92
N ARG A 124 -8.80 -9.83 7.14
CA ARG A 124 -10.16 -10.15 7.58
C ARG A 124 -10.24 -11.56 8.19
N GLY A 125 -10.64 -11.63 9.46
CA GLY A 125 -10.76 -12.89 10.20
C GLY A 125 -9.45 -13.53 10.67
N ARG A 126 -8.29 -12.83 10.52
CA ARG A 126 -6.95 -13.38 10.85
C ARG A 126 -6.21 -12.62 11.94
N GLY A 127 -6.71 -11.46 12.37
CA GLY A 127 -6.11 -10.65 13.41
C GLY A 127 -5.91 -9.19 12.99
N LEU A 128 -5.49 -8.36 13.93
CA LEU A 128 -5.33 -6.93 13.71
C LEU A 128 -4.02 -6.59 12.99
N TYR A 129 -2.94 -7.32 13.28
CA TYR A 129 -1.60 -7.05 12.73
C TYR A 129 -1.21 -5.57 12.89
N ASN A 130 -1.20 -5.09 14.15
CA ASN A 130 -0.85 -3.71 14.45
C ASN A 130 0.54 -3.38 13.92
N SER A 131 0.62 -2.48 12.97
CA SER A 131 1.85 -2.06 12.33
C SER A 131 2.42 -0.80 12.93
N TYR A 132 1.60 0.14 13.36
CA TYR A 132 2.02 1.34 14.09
C TYR A 132 2.22 1.04 15.58
N GLY A 133 3.09 1.81 16.25
CA GLY A 133 3.36 1.74 17.68
C GLY A 133 4.53 0.81 18.04
N ALA A 134 5.52 0.64 17.14
CA ALA A 134 6.71 -0.18 17.40
C ALA A 134 7.53 0.31 18.60
N GLN A 135 7.44 1.60 18.93
CA GLN A 135 8.09 2.23 20.08
C GLN A 135 7.22 2.21 21.33
N ASN A 136 5.89 2.04 21.19
CA ASN A 136 4.95 1.98 22.30
C ASN A 136 3.84 0.97 22.04
N PRO A 137 3.99 -0.30 22.46
CA PRO A 137 3.03 -1.36 22.15
C PRO A 137 1.63 -1.16 22.76
N PHE A 138 1.46 -0.25 23.73
CA PHE A 138 0.16 0.10 24.29
C PHE A 138 -0.66 1.02 23.39
N LEU A 139 -0.02 1.67 22.40
CA LEU A 139 -0.66 2.55 21.42
C LEU A 139 -0.45 1.99 20.00
N ALA A 140 -0.81 0.74 19.81
CA ALA A 140 -0.55 0.02 18.58
C ALA A 140 -1.81 -0.08 17.70
N TRP A 141 -1.70 0.34 16.42
CA TRP A 141 -2.79 0.37 15.44
C TRP A 141 -2.39 -0.30 14.13
N PRO A 142 -3.33 -0.95 13.42
CA PRO A 142 -3.08 -1.58 12.12
C PRO A 142 -3.30 -0.57 10.98
N LEU A 143 -2.37 0.37 10.78
CA LEU A 143 -2.47 1.44 9.79
C LEU A 143 -1.93 1.05 8.41
N ASP A 144 -1.00 0.07 8.34
CA ASP A 144 -0.47 -0.43 7.09
C ASP A 144 -1.35 -1.54 6.51
N HIS A 145 -1.76 -1.37 5.27
CA HIS A 145 -2.66 -2.29 4.59
C HIS A 145 -2.07 -2.80 3.26
N ALA A 146 -2.60 -3.93 2.81
CA ALA A 146 -2.40 -4.48 1.48
C ALA A 146 -3.73 -5.06 1.01
N PHE A 147 -4.54 -4.28 0.33
CA PHE A 147 -5.79 -4.73 -0.26
C PHE A 147 -5.54 -5.24 -1.69
N VAL A 148 -6.23 -6.26 -2.10
CA VAL A 148 -5.97 -6.94 -3.38
C VAL A 148 -7.27 -7.26 -4.11
N THR A 149 -7.20 -7.36 -5.44
CA THR A 149 -8.28 -7.94 -6.24
C THR A 149 -8.39 -9.45 -5.99
N ASP A 150 -9.44 -10.08 -6.43
CA ASP A 150 -9.70 -11.52 -6.26
C ASP A 150 -8.73 -12.43 -7.03
N ASP A 151 -7.89 -11.82 -7.90
CA ASP A 151 -6.77 -12.51 -8.56
C ASP A 151 -5.69 -13.02 -7.62
N PHE A 152 -5.67 -12.58 -6.37
CA PHE A 152 -4.62 -12.92 -5.43
C PHE A 152 -5.11 -13.79 -4.28
N ARG A 153 -4.46 -14.93 -4.11
CA ARG A 153 -4.64 -15.79 -2.96
C ARG A 153 -3.61 -15.49 -1.88
N LEU A 154 -4.08 -15.17 -0.67
CA LEU A 154 -3.18 -14.98 0.47
C LEU A 154 -2.55 -16.31 0.90
N LEU A 155 -1.22 -16.33 1.02
CA LEU A 155 -0.44 -17.45 1.57
C LEU A 155 0.01 -17.19 3.02
N GLY A 156 0.19 -15.93 3.42
CA GLY A 156 0.58 -15.59 4.78
C GLY A 156 0.75 -14.10 5.02
N ILE A 157 0.58 -13.71 6.29
CA ILE A 157 0.85 -12.36 6.78
C ILE A 157 1.75 -12.48 8.02
N HIS A 158 2.79 -11.66 8.08
CA HIS A 158 3.67 -11.60 9.23
C HIS A 158 4.03 -10.15 9.55
N ARG A 159 3.92 -9.79 10.82
CA ARG A 159 4.55 -8.59 11.35
C ARG A 159 5.99 -8.95 11.72
N LEU A 160 6.94 -8.24 11.12
CA LEU A 160 8.36 -8.49 11.35
C LEU A 160 8.84 -7.77 12.62
N ARG A 161 10.12 -7.94 12.95
CA ARG A 161 10.76 -7.28 14.10
C ARG A 161 10.90 -5.78 13.81
N PRO A 162 10.83 -4.91 14.84
CA PRO A 162 11.04 -3.48 14.67
C PRO A 162 12.44 -3.20 14.11
N CYS A 163 12.57 -2.22 13.24
CA CYS A 163 13.80 -1.86 12.54
C CYS A 163 14.23 -0.39 12.75
N GLY A 164 13.74 0.25 13.82
CA GLY A 164 14.07 1.65 14.15
C GLY A 164 12.99 2.65 13.72
N SER A 165 11.97 2.23 12.98
CA SER A 165 10.77 3.00 12.68
C SER A 165 9.77 2.92 13.85
N ASP A 166 8.81 3.82 13.89
CA ASP A 166 7.60 3.74 14.72
C ASP A 166 6.58 2.76 14.15
N HIS A 167 6.79 2.28 12.90
CA HIS A 167 6.05 1.18 12.30
C HIS A 167 6.86 -0.12 12.30
N TYR A 168 6.15 -1.24 12.45
CA TYR A 168 6.68 -2.57 12.19
C TYR A 168 6.60 -2.88 10.69
N PRO A 169 7.64 -3.43 10.08
CA PRO A 169 7.54 -3.93 8.72
C PRO A 169 6.51 -5.05 8.61
N MET A 170 5.68 -4.98 7.58
CA MET A 170 4.66 -5.97 7.28
C MET A 170 5.08 -6.81 6.08
N LEU A 171 5.02 -8.13 6.23
CA LEU A 171 5.27 -9.08 5.15
C LEU A 171 3.96 -9.76 4.75
N TYR A 172 3.56 -9.55 3.50
CA TYR A 172 2.44 -10.27 2.88
C TYR A 172 2.98 -11.21 1.82
N ARG A 173 2.45 -12.42 1.79
CA ARG A 173 2.76 -13.43 0.76
C ARG A 173 1.50 -13.75 0.01
N PHE A 174 1.50 -13.45 -1.28
CA PHE A 174 0.40 -13.75 -2.18
C PHE A 174 0.83 -14.71 -3.27
N GLN A 175 -0.13 -15.40 -3.82
CA GLN A 175 -0.04 -16.15 -5.06
C GLN A 175 -1.00 -15.51 -6.04
N LEU A 176 -0.51 -15.15 -7.22
CA LEU A 176 -1.37 -14.77 -8.34
C LEU A 176 -2.07 -16.03 -8.85
N THR A 177 -3.40 -16.02 -8.88
CA THR A 177 -4.17 -17.17 -9.35
C THR A 177 -4.05 -17.30 -10.86
N PRO A 178 -4.09 -18.49 -11.43
CA PRO A 178 -4.18 -18.66 -12.88
C PRO A 178 -5.35 -17.88 -13.46
N ALA A 179 -5.19 -17.40 -14.69
CA ALA A 179 -6.23 -16.72 -15.44
C ALA A 179 -7.35 -17.70 -15.83
#